data_b00b8944ea8f3dd975f084536dacdf24
#
_entry.id   b00b8944ea8f3dd975f084536dacdf24
#
_cell.length_a   1.000
_cell.length_b   1.000
_cell.length_c   1.000
_cell.angle_alpha   90.00
_cell.angle_beta   90.00
_cell.angle_gamma   90.00
#
_symmetry.space_group_name_H-M   'P 1'
#
loop_
_entity.id
_entity.type
_entity.pdbx_description
1 polymer ?
#
loop_
_entity_poly.entity_id
_entity_poly.type
_entity_poly.pdbx_seq_one_letter_code
_entity_poly.pdbx_strand_id
1 'polypeptide(L)'
;GLRNIAQIVCTSTGSDIPWPTLDDTGNTGELLAEEASIGSSVAPTFGVVTLKAYKYSSKPILVSAELLEDSAFNLAAILGSALGERIGRITSTHYATGDASSKPQGVTVGASAGVTAAGAAAVTSDEVIALQESLDPAYQSFPSTGWAFHQSTRKAIRQLKDGDDQYLWQPG
;
A
#
# COMPACT_ATOMS: atom_id res chain seq x y z
N GLY A 1 -9.50 4.27 -1.09
CA GLY A 1 -8.76 3.01 -0.86
C GLY A 1 -7.29 3.16 -1.28
N LEU A 2 -6.47 2.12 -1.07
CA LEU A 2 -5.02 2.13 -1.39
C LEU A 2 -4.72 2.55 -2.85
N ARG A 3 -5.61 2.21 -3.78
CA ARG A 3 -5.46 2.59 -5.19
C ARG A 3 -5.40 4.10 -5.43
N ASN A 4 -5.98 4.91 -4.54
CA ASN A 4 -5.99 6.37 -4.71
C ASN A 4 -4.65 7.04 -4.36
N ILE A 5 -3.80 6.33 -3.60
CA ILE A 5 -2.47 6.82 -3.19
C ILE A 5 -1.34 6.16 -3.97
N ALA A 6 -1.65 5.12 -4.76
CA ALA A 6 -0.68 4.39 -5.55
C ALA A 6 -0.54 4.98 -6.96
N GLN A 7 0.65 4.90 -7.53
CA GLN A 7 0.86 5.19 -8.95
C GLN A 7 0.18 4.11 -9.79
N ILE A 8 -0.65 4.52 -10.74
CA ILE A 8 -1.39 3.61 -11.63
C ILE A 8 -0.68 3.55 -12.97
N VAL A 9 -0.24 2.35 -13.36
CA VAL A 9 0.30 2.07 -14.69
C VAL A 9 -0.77 1.34 -15.49
N CYS A 10 -1.18 1.94 -16.61
CA CYS A 10 -2.17 1.34 -17.51
C CYS A 10 -1.47 0.64 -18.68
N THR A 11 -1.88 -0.58 -18.98
CA THR A 11 -1.38 -1.36 -20.10
C THR A 11 -2.52 -1.83 -20.98
N SER A 12 -2.26 -2.00 -22.26
CA SER A 12 -3.28 -2.43 -23.24
C SER A 12 -3.34 -3.94 -23.41
N THR A 13 -2.29 -4.67 -23.06
CA THR A 13 -2.16 -6.10 -23.36
C THR A 13 -2.56 -7.02 -22.21
N GLY A 14 -2.59 -6.52 -20.96
CA GLY A 14 -2.82 -7.36 -19.78
C GLY A 14 -1.75 -8.44 -19.56
N SER A 15 -0.58 -8.26 -20.15
CA SER A 15 0.58 -9.15 -19.97
C SER A 15 1.41 -8.68 -18.77
N ASP A 16 2.23 -9.60 -18.25
CA ASP A 16 3.22 -9.28 -17.22
C ASP A 16 4.25 -8.27 -17.75
N ILE A 17 4.62 -7.31 -16.91
CA ILE A 17 5.56 -6.24 -17.28
C ILE A 17 6.82 -6.38 -16.46
N PRO A 18 7.98 -6.53 -17.08
CA PRO A 18 9.27 -6.42 -16.40
C PRO A 18 9.51 -4.94 -16.07
N TRP A 19 9.63 -4.63 -14.78
CA TRP A 19 9.92 -3.29 -14.29
C TRP A 19 11.37 -3.21 -13.83
N PRO A 20 12.21 -2.37 -14.45
CA PRO A 20 13.59 -2.23 -14.05
C PRO A 20 13.67 -1.54 -12.67
N THR A 21 14.54 -2.04 -11.82
CA THR A 21 14.88 -1.43 -10.53
C THR A 21 16.34 -1.05 -10.51
N LEU A 22 16.65 0.03 -9.84
CA LEU A 22 17.99 0.53 -9.59
C LEU A 22 18.18 0.64 -8.08
N ASP A 23 19.21 0.01 -7.56
CA ASP A 23 19.64 0.17 -6.18
C ASP A 23 21.04 0.76 -6.15
N ASP A 24 21.13 1.96 -5.58
CA ASP A 24 22.37 2.72 -5.40
C ASP A 24 22.50 3.23 -3.95
N THR A 25 21.68 2.72 -3.04
CA THR A 25 21.59 3.19 -1.64
C THR A 25 22.87 2.93 -0.83
N GLY A 26 23.66 1.93 -1.24
CA GLY A 26 24.93 1.60 -0.59
C GLY A 26 26.12 2.42 -1.10
N ASN A 27 25.95 3.22 -2.14
CA ASN A 27 27.03 3.97 -2.74
C ASN A 27 27.03 5.42 -2.29
N THR A 28 28.19 5.94 -1.98
CA THR A 28 28.38 7.34 -1.57
C THR A 28 29.45 7.99 -2.46
N GLY A 29 29.35 9.29 -2.64
CA GLY A 29 30.42 10.08 -3.26
C GLY A 29 31.65 10.17 -2.33
N GLU A 30 32.78 10.52 -2.89
CA GLU A 30 34.03 10.73 -2.15
C GLU A 30 34.44 12.22 -2.20
N LEU A 31 35.09 12.66 -1.11
CA LEU A 31 35.75 13.96 -1.08
C LEU A 31 37.22 13.77 -1.51
N LEU A 32 37.59 14.40 -2.60
CA LEU A 32 38.96 14.35 -3.11
C LEU A 32 39.78 15.54 -2.56
N ALA A 33 40.97 15.25 -2.08
CA ALA A 33 41.97 16.26 -1.80
C ALA A 33 42.60 16.77 -3.11
N GLU A 34 43.25 17.93 -3.06
CA GLU A 34 43.98 18.50 -4.19
C GLU A 34 45.05 17.47 -4.68
N GLU A 35 45.11 17.23 -5.97
CA GLU A 35 45.98 16.25 -6.63
C GLU A 35 45.72 14.75 -6.29
N ALA A 36 44.63 14.42 -5.58
CA ALA A 36 44.27 13.04 -5.33
C ALA A 36 43.69 12.34 -6.57
N SER A 37 44.03 11.10 -6.75
CA SER A 37 43.40 10.26 -7.81
C SER A 37 41.96 9.92 -7.42
N ILE A 38 41.07 9.93 -8.42
CA ILE A 38 39.69 9.42 -8.23
C ILE A 38 39.78 7.94 -7.84
N GLY A 39 39.07 7.56 -6.78
CA GLY A 39 38.99 6.17 -6.32
C GLY A 39 38.36 5.22 -7.36
N SER A 40 38.18 3.97 -6.98
CA SER A 40 37.57 2.98 -7.88
C SER A 40 36.11 3.31 -8.12
N SER A 41 35.66 3.15 -9.37
CA SER A 41 34.25 3.31 -9.74
C SER A 41 33.38 2.28 -9.01
N VAL A 42 32.27 2.73 -8.46
CA VAL A 42 31.24 1.87 -7.88
C VAL A 42 30.03 1.90 -8.81
N ALA A 43 29.57 0.72 -9.24
CA ALA A 43 28.43 0.59 -10.13
C ALA A 43 27.14 0.35 -9.33
N PRO A 44 26.03 1.02 -9.68
CA PRO A 44 24.73 0.70 -9.10
C PRO A 44 24.26 -0.70 -9.51
N THR A 45 23.44 -1.32 -8.67
CA THR A 45 22.89 -2.64 -8.94
C THR A 45 21.57 -2.51 -9.70
N PHE A 46 21.51 -3.10 -10.89
CA PHE A 46 20.29 -3.18 -11.68
C PHE A 46 19.56 -4.50 -11.41
N GLY A 47 18.27 -4.42 -11.17
CA GLY A 47 17.38 -5.56 -11.01
C GLY A 47 16.14 -5.43 -11.88
N VAL A 48 15.32 -6.47 -11.89
CA VAL A 48 14.03 -6.49 -12.59
C VAL A 48 12.98 -7.09 -11.66
N VAL A 49 11.90 -6.35 -11.45
CA VAL A 49 10.69 -6.82 -10.76
C VAL A 49 9.59 -7.03 -11.78
N THR A 50 8.99 -8.21 -11.81
CA THR A 50 7.91 -8.51 -12.75
C THR A 50 6.55 -8.12 -12.13
N LEU A 51 5.89 -7.16 -12.72
CA LEU A 51 4.52 -6.79 -12.38
C LEU A 51 3.56 -7.76 -13.09
N LYS A 52 3.01 -8.70 -12.34
CA LYS A 52 2.11 -9.74 -12.86
C LYS A 52 0.71 -9.20 -13.11
N ALA A 53 0.09 -9.62 -14.19
CA ALA A 53 -1.31 -9.32 -14.50
C ALA A 53 -2.26 -10.33 -13.85
N TYR A 54 -3.31 -9.84 -13.20
CA TYR A 54 -4.32 -10.68 -12.54
C TYR A 54 -5.72 -10.32 -13.04
N LYS A 55 -6.54 -11.35 -13.29
CA LYS A 55 -7.90 -11.19 -13.75
C LYS A 55 -8.88 -11.32 -12.58
N TYR A 56 -9.77 -10.36 -12.42
CA TYR A 56 -10.83 -10.35 -11.43
C TYR A 56 -12.20 -10.50 -12.08
N SER A 57 -13.11 -11.20 -11.42
CA SER A 57 -14.50 -11.34 -11.83
C SER A 57 -15.42 -11.06 -10.64
N SER A 58 -16.51 -10.36 -10.89
CA SER A 58 -17.56 -10.08 -9.91
C SER A 58 -18.47 -11.29 -9.63
N LYS A 59 -18.32 -12.39 -10.35
CA LYS A 59 -19.27 -13.49 -10.51
C LYS A 59 -20.59 -13.04 -11.15
N PRO A 60 -21.24 -13.88 -11.98
CA PRO A 60 -22.51 -13.54 -12.62
C PRO A 60 -23.63 -13.44 -11.59
N ILE A 61 -24.60 -12.59 -11.87
CA ILE A 61 -25.87 -12.52 -11.16
C ILE A 61 -26.94 -12.98 -12.16
N LEU A 62 -27.74 -13.95 -11.76
CA LEU A 62 -28.90 -14.39 -12.53
C LEU A 62 -30.11 -13.54 -12.13
N VAL A 63 -30.77 -12.96 -13.11
CA VAL A 63 -31.98 -12.15 -12.94
C VAL A 63 -33.04 -12.70 -13.88
N SER A 64 -34.28 -12.83 -13.40
CA SER A 64 -35.38 -13.22 -14.28
C SER A 64 -35.76 -12.10 -15.24
N ALA A 65 -36.22 -12.44 -16.44
CA ALA A 65 -36.67 -11.46 -17.42
C ALA A 65 -37.85 -10.64 -16.88
N GLU A 66 -38.77 -11.28 -16.19
CA GLU A 66 -39.96 -10.65 -15.58
C GLU A 66 -39.54 -9.56 -14.57
N LEU A 67 -38.55 -9.85 -13.69
CA LEU A 67 -38.05 -8.86 -12.75
C LEU A 67 -37.35 -7.68 -13.44
N LEU A 68 -36.72 -7.90 -14.59
CA LEU A 68 -36.08 -6.87 -15.37
C LEU A 68 -37.10 -5.94 -16.06
N GLU A 69 -38.22 -6.50 -16.55
CA GLU A 69 -39.27 -5.77 -17.25
C GLU A 69 -40.21 -5.04 -16.28
N ASP A 70 -40.60 -5.69 -15.18
CA ASP A 70 -41.59 -5.16 -14.22
C ASP A 70 -40.98 -4.27 -13.11
N SER A 71 -39.68 -4.10 -13.08
CA SER A 71 -39.07 -3.30 -12.00
C SER A 71 -39.33 -1.80 -12.19
N ALA A 72 -39.86 -1.16 -11.17
CA ALA A 72 -40.03 0.30 -11.09
C ALA A 72 -38.69 1.07 -11.02
N PHE A 73 -37.57 0.38 -10.91
CA PHE A 73 -36.24 0.93 -10.75
C PHE A 73 -35.32 0.51 -11.89
N ASN A 74 -34.28 1.30 -12.15
CA ASN A 74 -33.22 0.89 -13.07
C ASN A 74 -32.37 -0.22 -12.43
N LEU A 75 -32.85 -1.46 -12.50
CA LEU A 75 -32.22 -2.65 -11.91
C LEU A 75 -30.82 -2.88 -12.48
N ALA A 76 -30.60 -2.61 -13.76
CA ALA A 76 -29.29 -2.77 -14.39
C ALA A 76 -28.24 -1.84 -13.79
N ALA A 77 -28.59 -0.60 -13.49
CA ALA A 77 -27.67 0.36 -12.83
C ALA A 77 -27.35 -0.06 -11.39
N ILE A 78 -28.35 -0.51 -10.63
CA ILE A 78 -28.17 -0.97 -9.25
C ILE A 78 -27.26 -2.20 -9.23
N LEU A 79 -27.52 -3.19 -10.09
CA LEU A 79 -26.70 -4.40 -10.18
C LEU A 79 -25.29 -4.08 -10.68
N GLY A 80 -25.14 -3.19 -11.66
CA GLY A 80 -23.84 -2.74 -12.14
C GLY A 80 -22.99 -2.11 -11.03
N SER A 81 -23.60 -1.26 -10.22
CA SER A 81 -22.94 -0.67 -9.03
C SER A 81 -22.52 -1.74 -8.01
N ALA A 82 -23.41 -2.70 -7.70
CA ALA A 82 -23.11 -3.77 -6.76
C ALA A 82 -21.98 -4.71 -7.26
N LEU A 83 -21.95 -5.01 -8.56
CA LEU A 83 -20.88 -5.78 -9.18
C LEU A 83 -19.54 -5.04 -9.13
N GLY A 84 -19.54 -3.74 -9.40
CA GLY A 84 -18.36 -2.88 -9.27
C GLY A 84 -17.82 -2.85 -7.83
N GLU A 85 -18.71 -2.75 -6.84
CA GLU A 85 -18.35 -2.79 -5.43
C GLU A 85 -17.74 -4.13 -5.02
N ARG A 86 -18.23 -5.26 -5.52
CA ARG A 86 -17.65 -6.59 -5.28
C ARG A 86 -16.20 -6.66 -5.78
N ILE A 87 -15.93 -6.17 -6.98
CA ILE A 87 -14.57 -6.10 -7.53
C ILE A 87 -13.71 -5.16 -6.69
N GLY A 88 -14.24 -4.01 -6.31
CA GLY A 88 -13.54 -3.05 -5.47
C GLY A 88 -13.13 -3.62 -4.11
N ARG A 89 -13.99 -4.40 -3.46
CA ARG A 89 -13.69 -5.04 -2.17
C ARG A 89 -12.57 -6.07 -2.30
N ILE A 90 -12.66 -7.00 -3.26
CA ILE A 90 -11.65 -8.05 -3.41
C ILE A 90 -10.30 -7.48 -3.83
N THR A 91 -10.27 -6.52 -4.75
CA THR A 91 -9.02 -5.88 -5.16
C THR A 91 -8.38 -5.08 -4.04
N SER A 92 -9.17 -4.35 -3.24
CA SER A 92 -8.66 -3.62 -2.07
C SER A 92 -8.05 -4.56 -1.02
N THR A 93 -8.66 -5.72 -0.78
CA THR A 93 -8.12 -6.73 0.12
C THR A 93 -6.79 -7.28 -0.40
N HIS A 94 -6.72 -7.61 -1.69
CA HIS A 94 -5.50 -8.15 -2.27
C HIS A 94 -4.37 -7.11 -2.35
N TYR A 95 -4.67 -5.85 -2.60
CA TYR A 95 -3.66 -4.79 -2.57
C TYR A 95 -3.13 -4.52 -1.15
N ALA A 96 -3.92 -4.83 -0.12
CA ALA A 96 -3.44 -4.74 1.24
C ALA A 96 -2.59 -5.97 1.65
N THR A 97 -3.11 -7.19 1.44
CA THR A 97 -2.59 -8.42 2.07
C THR A 97 -2.36 -9.57 1.09
N GLY A 98 -2.24 -9.31 -0.21
CA GLY A 98 -1.99 -10.35 -1.21
C GLY A 98 -0.63 -11.01 -1.05
N ASP A 99 -0.53 -12.29 -1.39
CA ASP A 99 0.60 -13.18 -1.12
C ASP A 99 1.67 -13.21 -2.22
N ALA A 100 1.52 -12.44 -3.30
CA ALA A 100 2.40 -12.43 -4.48
C ALA A 100 2.47 -13.75 -5.27
N SER A 101 1.76 -14.79 -4.85
CA SER A 101 1.74 -16.10 -5.52
C SER A 101 0.57 -16.21 -6.49
N SER A 102 -0.66 -16.29 -5.99
CA SER A 102 -1.90 -16.36 -6.78
C SER A 102 -2.65 -15.04 -6.86
N LYS A 103 -2.19 -14.03 -6.17
CA LYS A 103 -2.75 -12.68 -6.01
C LYS A 103 -1.65 -11.65 -6.16
N PRO A 104 -1.96 -10.38 -6.46
CA PRO A 104 -0.96 -9.32 -6.41
C PRO A 104 -0.28 -9.24 -5.05
N GLN A 105 0.97 -8.81 -5.03
CA GLN A 105 1.67 -8.56 -3.79
C GLN A 105 1.01 -7.38 -3.05
N GLY A 106 0.54 -7.63 -1.85
CA GLY A 106 -0.04 -6.61 -1.00
C GLY A 106 1.03 -5.72 -0.35
N VAL A 107 0.65 -4.48 -0.05
CA VAL A 107 1.56 -3.50 0.57
C VAL A 107 2.15 -4.04 1.88
N THR A 108 1.34 -4.70 2.71
CA THR A 108 1.81 -5.24 4.01
C THR A 108 2.75 -6.43 3.87
N VAL A 109 2.71 -7.14 2.73
CA VAL A 109 3.59 -8.30 2.46
C VAL A 109 4.89 -7.84 1.78
N GLY A 110 4.79 -6.78 0.96
CA GLY A 110 5.94 -6.23 0.25
C GLY A 110 6.78 -5.25 1.07
N ALA A 111 6.22 -4.69 2.14
CA ALA A 111 6.92 -3.75 3.00
C ALA A 111 7.86 -4.45 3.99
N SER A 112 9.01 -3.85 4.24
CA SER A 112 9.90 -4.26 5.32
C SER A 112 9.31 -3.85 6.68
N ALA A 113 9.54 -4.67 7.72
CA ALA A 113 9.14 -4.32 9.07
C ALA A 113 10.08 -3.23 9.63
N GLY A 114 9.53 -2.07 9.97
CA GLY A 114 10.28 -1.01 10.66
C GLY A 114 10.35 -1.27 12.15
N VAL A 115 9.20 -1.50 12.79
CA VAL A 115 9.10 -1.76 14.23
C VAL A 115 8.15 -2.92 14.47
N THR A 116 8.49 -3.79 15.41
CA THR A 116 7.61 -4.86 15.88
C THR A 116 7.02 -4.46 17.22
N ALA A 117 5.69 -4.37 17.30
CA ALA A 117 5.00 -4.05 18.54
C ALA A 117 5.24 -5.14 19.61
N ALA A 118 5.38 -4.73 20.87
CA ALA A 118 5.58 -5.65 21.99
C ALA A 118 4.36 -6.52 22.27
N GLY A 119 3.17 -6.07 21.90
CA GLY A 119 1.92 -6.81 22.07
C GLY A 119 1.14 -6.98 20.77
N ALA A 120 0.62 -8.18 20.52
CA ALA A 120 -0.10 -8.50 19.27
C ALA A 120 -1.37 -7.66 19.02
N ALA A 121 -1.95 -7.07 20.05
CA ALA A 121 -3.17 -6.27 19.97
C ALA A 121 -3.06 -4.90 20.68
N ALA A 122 -1.88 -4.56 21.21
CA ALA A 122 -1.63 -3.32 21.93
C ALA A 122 -0.58 -2.52 21.17
N VAL A 123 -0.91 -1.29 20.81
CA VAL A 123 0.01 -0.33 20.22
C VAL A 123 0.24 0.76 21.24
N THR A 124 1.50 1.11 21.49
CA THR A 124 1.89 2.22 22.38
C THR A 124 2.21 3.47 21.57
N SER A 125 2.19 4.64 22.22
CA SER A 125 2.60 5.90 21.57
C SER A 125 4.07 5.86 21.16
N ASP A 126 4.93 5.26 21.97
CA ASP A 126 6.36 5.13 21.69
C ASP A 126 6.64 4.27 20.45
N GLU A 127 5.85 3.19 20.25
CA GLU A 127 5.96 2.35 19.06
C GLU A 127 5.52 3.09 17.79
N VAL A 128 4.51 3.97 17.89
CA VAL A 128 4.08 4.80 16.75
C VAL A 128 5.18 5.80 16.39
N ILE A 129 5.79 6.45 17.39
CA ILE A 129 6.90 7.37 17.17
C ILE A 129 8.10 6.62 16.61
N ALA A 130 8.47 5.48 17.20
CA ALA A 130 9.59 4.66 16.74
C ALA A 130 9.39 4.18 15.29
N LEU A 131 8.15 3.87 14.88
CA LEU A 131 7.85 3.50 13.49
C LEU A 131 8.06 4.67 12.53
N GLN A 132 7.69 5.88 12.92
CA GLN A 132 7.93 7.08 12.11
C GLN A 132 9.43 7.33 11.96
N GLU A 133 10.18 7.25 13.05
CA GLU A 133 11.63 7.49 13.08
C GLU A 133 12.44 6.35 12.42
N SER A 134 11.85 5.17 12.24
CA SER A 134 12.49 4.08 11.49
C SER A 134 12.59 4.33 9.98
N LEU A 135 11.86 5.33 9.48
CA LEU A 135 11.93 5.73 8.07
C LEU A 135 13.11 6.70 7.87
N ASP A 136 13.89 6.47 6.81
CA ASP A 136 14.99 7.36 6.45
C ASP A 136 14.50 8.81 6.28
N PRO A 137 15.21 9.82 6.85
CA PRO A 137 14.81 11.22 6.77
C PRO A 137 14.54 11.74 5.35
N ALA A 138 15.24 11.20 4.35
CA ALA A 138 15.01 11.55 2.96
C ALA A 138 13.59 11.23 2.50
N TYR A 139 12.99 10.14 3.01
CA TYR A 139 11.61 9.74 2.69
C TYR A 139 10.55 10.37 3.59
N GLN A 140 10.92 10.77 4.82
CA GLN A 140 10.00 11.45 5.73
C GLN A 140 9.51 12.79 5.18
N SER A 141 10.36 13.49 4.43
CA SER A 141 10.07 14.81 3.86
C SER A 141 9.20 14.79 2.60
N PHE A 142 8.91 13.63 2.01
CA PHE A 142 8.08 13.56 0.80
C PHE A 142 6.62 13.92 1.10
N PRO A 143 5.99 14.79 0.28
CA PRO A 143 4.58 15.20 0.48
C PRO A 143 3.59 14.04 0.44
N SER A 144 3.96 12.90 -0.16
CA SER A 144 3.14 11.69 -0.27
C SER A 144 3.35 10.72 0.89
N THR A 145 4.28 10.99 1.80
CA THR A 145 4.49 10.16 2.99
C THR A 145 3.33 10.32 3.95
N GLY A 146 2.75 9.22 4.38
CA GLY A 146 1.59 9.26 5.24
C GLY A 146 1.30 7.93 5.90
N TRP A 147 0.37 7.96 6.83
CA TRP A 147 -0.04 6.82 7.62
C TRP A 147 -1.18 6.06 6.95
N ALA A 148 -1.07 4.74 6.89
CA ALA A 148 -2.13 3.85 6.46
C ALA A 148 -2.39 2.78 7.53
N PHE A 149 -3.59 2.77 8.09
CA PHE A 149 -3.97 1.78 9.11
C PHE A 149 -5.29 1.10 8.78
N HIS A 150 -5.45 -0.10 9.30
CA HIS A 150 -6.77 -0.70 9.43
C HIS A 150 -7.61 0.09 10.46
N GLN A 151 -8.93 0.08 10.31
CA GLN A 151 -9.84 0.81 11.20
C GLN A 151 -9.67 0.44 12.68
N SER A 152 -9.41 -0.84 12.98
CA SER A 152 -9.15 -1.31 14.35
C SER A 152 -7.88 -0.72 14.95
N THR A 153 -6.80 -0.64 14.18
CA THR A 153 -5.54 -0.04 14.60
C THR A 153 -5.71 1.46 14.83
N ARG A 154 -6.41 2.15 13.93
CA ARG A 154 -6.74 3.56 14.11
C ARG A 154 -7.54 3.80 15.39
N LYS A 155 -8.50 2.92 15.70
CA LYS A 155 -9.24 2.99 16.98
C LYS A 155 -8.30 2.85 18.16
N ALA A 156 -7.40 1.85 18.14
CA ALA A 156 -6.44 1.61 19.23
C ALA A 156 -5.54 2.83 19.46
N ILE A 157 -4.97 3.40 18.39
CA ILE A 157 -4.13 4.60 18.48
C ILE A 157 -4.91 5.80 19.05
N ARG A 158 -6.16 6.00 18.62
CA ARG A 158 -7.01 7.08 19.13
C ARG A 158 -7.43 6.92 20.58
N GLN A 159 -7.35 5.71 21.12
CA GLN A 159 -7.65 5.40 22.50
C GLN A 159 -6.44 5.49 23.44
N LEU A 160 -5.25 5.84 22.91
CA LEU A 160 -4.08 6.08 23.73
C LEU A 160 -4.32 7.30 24.64
N LYS A 161 -3.94 7.15 25.90
CA LYS A 161 -4.08 8.16 26.93
C LYS A 161 -2.75 8.48 27.55
N ASP A 162 -2.64 9.65 28.11
CA ASP A 162 -1.50 10.07 28.92
C ASP A 162 -1.61 9.58 30.39
N GLY A 163 -0.66 10.00 31.25
CA GLY A 163 -0.64 9.66 32.67
C GLY A 163 -1.81 10.24 33.48
N ASP A 164 -2.51 11.24 32.95
CA ASP A 164 -3.67 11.89 33.53
C ASP A 164 -4.99 11.38 32.95
N ASP A 165 -4.98 10.24 32.26
CA ASP A 165 -6.13 9.57 31.64
C ASP A 165 -6.82 10.38 30.51
N GLN A 166 -6.11 11.36 29.91
CA GLN A 166 -6.57 12.14 28.79
C GLN A 166 -6.13 11.53 27.46
N TYR A 167 -6.99 11.62 26.44
CA TYR A 167 -6.66 11.11 25.12
C TYR A 167 -5.56 11.94 24.47
N LEU A 168 -4.50 11.27 24.01
CA LEU A 168 -3.38 11.89 23.30
C LEU A 168 -3.82 12.46 21.95
N TRP A 169 -4.73 11.79 21.27
CA TRP A 169 -5.28 12.26 20.00
C TRP A 169 -6.63 12.96 20.25
N GLN A 170 -6.61 14.26 20.28
CA GLN A 170 -7.82 15.07 20.28
C GLN A 170 -8.13 15.46 18.83
N PRO A 171 -9.32 15.13 18.28
CA PRO A 171 -9.74 15.65 16.98
C PRO A 171 -9.94 17.15 17.10
N GLY A 172 -9.25 17.93 16.26
CA GLY A 172 -9.48 19.36 16.11
C GLY A 172 -10.77 19.64 15.35
#